data_2eb75a008e42fdb8b708f25063b52705
#
_entry.id   2eb75a008e42fdb8b708f25063b52705
#
_cell.length_a   1.000
_cell.length_b   1.000
_cell.length_c   1.000
_cell.angle_alpha   90.00
_cell.angle_beta   90.00
_cell.angle_gamma   90.00
#
_symmetry.space_group_name_H-M   'P 1'
#
loop_
_entity.id
_entity.type
_entity.pdbx_description
1 polymer ?
#
loop_
_entity_poly.entity_id
_entity_poly.type
_entity_poly.pdbx_seq_one_letter_code
_entity_poly.pdbx_strand_id
1 'polypeptide(L)' 'RCNGDYVPKKSNVIKLGLALNLDKTEFDTLLKSAGYSLSSSNFDSIIAYCFDNKVYDTNLVNNYLYSYCETTL' A
#
# COMPACT_ATOMS: atom_id res chain seq x y z
N ARG A 1 9.33 -7.56 -11.28
CA ARG A 1 8.80 -6.21 -11.26
C ARG A 1 7.26 -6.21 -11.28
N CYS A 2 6.65 -5.32 -10.53
CA CYS A 2 5.19 -5.26 -10.39
C CYS A 2 4.54 -4.38 -11.45
N ASN A 3 4.76 -4.70 -12.70
CA ASN A 3 4.20 -3.92 -13.81
C ASN A 3 2.69 -4.00 -13.83
N GLY A 4 2.05 -2.85 -14.06
CA GLY A 4 0.61 -2.78 -14.17
C GLY A 4 -0.12 -2.61 -12.86
N ASP A 5 0.58 -2.75 -11.73
CA ASP A 5 -0.03 -2.63 -10.40
C ASP A 5 0.19 -1.26 -9.77
N TYR A 6 1.21 -0.54 -10.22
CA TYR A 6 1.52 0.77 -9.66
C TYR A 6 0.63 1.83 -10.29
N VAL A 7 -0.19 2.47 -9.48
CA VAL A 7 -1.05 3.58 -9.88
C VAL A 7 -0.71 4.77 -8.99
N PRO A 8 -0.23 5.91 -9.55
CA PRO A 8 0.20 7.05 -8.71
C PRO A 8 -0.87 7.54 -7.74
N LYS A 9 -2.13 7.59 -8.18
CA LYS A 9 -3.23 8.02 -7.30
C LYS A 9 -3.48 7.02 -6.17
N LYS A 10 -3.39 5.74 -6.47
CA LYS A 10 -3.50 4.69 -5.46
C LYS A 10 -2.37 4.80 -4.45
N SER A 11 -1.15 5.08 -4.92
CA SER A 11 0.00 5.31 -4.07
C SER A 11 -0.25 6.47 -3.09
N ASN A 12 -0.87 7.55 -3.55
CA ASN A 12 -1.22 8.67 -2.69
C ASN A 12 -2.21 8.26 -1.59
N VAL A 13 -3.20 7.44 -1.92
CA VAL A 13 -4.16 6.91 -0.95
C VAL A 13 -3.44 6.05 0.09
N ILE A 14 -2.50 5.22 -0.35
CA ILE A 14 -1.69 4.39 0.54
C ILE A 14 -0.90 5.25 1.51
N LYS A 15 -0.24 6.29 1.00
CA LYS A 15 0.52 7.22 1.85
C LYS A 15 -0.38 7.90 2.88
N LEU A 16 -1.58 8.28 2.48
CA LEU A 16 -2.54 8.90 3.38
C LEU A 16 -2.93 7.91 4.50
N GLY A 17 -3.21 6.67 4.15
CA GLY A 17 -3.53 5.63 5.13
C GLY A 17 -2.39 5.43 6.13
N LEU A 18 -1.15 5.44 5.65
CA LEU A 18 0.02 5.34 6.53
C LEU A 18 0.12 6.54 7.46
N ALA A 19 -0.07 7.75 6.92
CA ALA A 19 0.02 8.98 7.71
C ALA A 19 -1.06 9.05 8.79
N LEU A 20 -2.23 8.48 8.54
CA LEU A 20 -3.34 8.46 9.49
C LEU A 20 -3.29 7.26 10.44
N ASN A 21 -2.31 6.38 10.27
CA ASN A 21 -2.17 5.15 11.07
C ASN A 21 -3.45 4.30 11.07
N LEU A 22 -4.06 4.18 9.89
CA LEU A 22 -5.27 3.38 9.75
C LEU A 22 -4.94 1.88 9.88
N ASP A 23 -5.88 1.09 10.41
CA ASP A 23 -5.72 -0.35 10.35
C ASP A 23 -6.10 -0.85 8.94
N LYS A 24 -5.94 -2.17 8.73
CA LYS A 24 -6.19 -2.74 7.41
C LYS A 24 -7.65 -2.54 6.97
N THR A 25 -8.59 -2.68 7.90
CA THR A 25 -10.02 -2.51 7.59
C THR A 25 -10.32 -1.07 7.18
N GLU A 26 -9.81 -0.12 7.94
CA GLU A 26 -9.99 1.31 7.65
C GLU A 26 -9.31 1.69 6.33
N PHE A 27 -8.12 1.17 6.10
CA PHE A 27 -7.40 1.41 4.86
C PHE A 27 -8.16 0.85 3.66
N ASP A 28 -8.71 -0.35 3.78
CA ASP A 28 -9.50 -0.96 2.72
C ASP A 28 -10.73 -0.12 2.38
N THR A 29 -11.40 0.40 3.41
CA THR A 29 -12.52 1.31 3.24
C THR A 29 -12.10 2.57 2.50
N LEU A 30 -10.97 3.15 2.87
CA LEU A 30 -10.44 4.34 2.22
C LEU A 30 -10.15 4.08 0.74
N LEU A 31 -9.53 2.94 0.42
CA LEU A 31 -9.25 2.56 -0.96
C LEU A 31 -10.53 2.46 -1.77
N LYS A 32 -11.54 1.79 -1.23
CA LYS A 32 -12.82 1.62 -1.92
C LYS A 32 -13.51 2.96 -2.15
N SER A 33 -13.43 3.86 -1.19
CA SER A 33 -13.96 5.22 -1.34
C SER A 33 -13.28 5.98 -2.48
N ALA A 34 -12.01 5.71 -2.72
CA ALA A 34 -11.26 6.33 -3.80
C ALA A 34 -11.42 5.59 -5.15
N GLY A 35 -12.20 4.51 -5.18
CA GLY A 35 -12.41 3.72 -6.39
C GLY A 35 -11.35 2.66 -6.64
N TYR A 36 -10.58 2.30 -5.62
CA TYR A 36 -9.52 1.30 -5.72
C TYR A 36 -9.83 0.10 -4.84
N SER A 37 -9.08 -0.98 -5.05
CA SER A 37 -9.16 -2.15 -4.18
C SER A 37 -7.79 -2.83 -4.15
N LEU A 38 -7.56 -3.62 -3.12
CA LEU A 38 -6.37 -4.45 -3.05
C LEU A 38 -6.58 -5.68 -3.94
N SER A 39 -5.56 -5.99 -4.73
CA SER A 39 -5.55 -7.16 -5.59
C SER A 39 -4.63 -8.23 -4.99
N SER A 40 -4.44 -9.33 -5.71
CA SER A 40 -3.52 -10.39 -5.30
C SER A 40 -2.09 -10.15 -5.82
N SER A 41 -1.79 -8.99 -6.37
CA SER A 41 -0.46 -8.67 -6.85
C SER A 41 0.54 -8.57 -5.71
N ASN A 42 1.83 -8.70 -6.05
CA ASN A 42 2.89 -8.59 -5.04
C ASN A 42 2.88 -7.21 -4.37
N PHE A 43 2.67 -6.15 -5.14
CA PHE A 43 2.61 -4.81 -4.60
C PHE A 43 1.51 -4.70 -3.55
N ASP A 44 0.31 -5.09 -3.89
CA ASP A 44 -0.83 -5.00 -2.98
C ASP A 44 -0.68 -5.95 -1.78
N SER A 45 -0.09 -7.12 -1.98
CA SER A 45 0.18 -8.05 -0.89
C SER A 45 1.13 -7.45 0.14
N ILE A 46 2.17 -6.75 -0.31
CA ILE A 46 3.12 -6.09 0.59
C ILE A 46 2.42 -4.97 1.34
N ILE A 47 1.62 -4.17 0.66
CA ILE A 47 0.86 -3.09 1.31
C ILE A 47 -0.08 -3.66 2.37
N ALA A 48 -0.82 -4.71 2.04
CA ALA A 48 -1.72 -5.35 3.00
C ALA A 48 -0.94 -5.88 4.21
N TYR A 49 0.22 -6.49 4.00
CA TYR A 49 1.07 -6.97 5.07
C TYR A 49 1.48 -5.82 5.99
N CYS A 50 1.88 -4.69 5.42
CA CYS A 50 2.30 -3.54 6.22
C CYS A 50 1.16 -3.03 7.10
N PHE A 51 -0.03 -2.90 6.56
CA PHE A 51 -1.17 -2.44 7.35
C PHE A 51 -1.60 -3.48 8.38
N ASP A 52 -1.51 -4.77 8.05
CA ASP A 52 -1.87 -5.86 8.94
C ASP A 52 -0.94 -5.93 10.16
N ASN A 53 0.33 -5.61 9.96
CA ASN A 53 1.35 -5.61 11.00
C ASN A 53 1.61 -4.23 11.59
N LYS A 54 0.79 -3.24 11.26
CA LYS A 54 0.88 -1.88 11.77
C LYS A 54 2.22 -1.22 11.46
N VAL A 55 2.74 -1.48 10.27
CA VAL A 55 3.96 -0.85 9.78
C VAL A 55 3.56 0.43 9.06
N TYR A 56 3.65 1.55 9.76
CA TYR A 56 3.20 2.85 9.23
C TYR A 56 4.35 3.76 8.79
N ASP A 57 5.59 3.28 8.90
CA ASP A 57 6.75 4.05 8.46
C ASP A 57 6.91 3.92 6.95
N THR A 58 6.74 5.02 6.24
CA THR A 58 6.86 5.05 4.79
C THR A 58 8.21 4.52 4.31
N ASN A 59 9.28 4.80 5.05
CA ASN A 59 10.61 4.31 4.69
C ASN A 59 10.67 2.79 4.74
N LEU A 60 10.09 2.18 5.76
CA LEU A 60 10.03 0.73 5.86
C LEU A 60 9.17 0.12 4.75
N VAL A 61 8.02 0.73 4.48
CA VAL A 61 7.15 0.29 3.40
C VAL A 61 7.88 0.35 2.07
N ASN A 62 8.59 1.44 1.79
CA ASN A 62 9.38 1.59 0.57
C ASN A 62 10.49 0.53 0.49
N ASN A 63 11.14 0.22 1.61
CA ASN A 63 12.17 -0.83 1.63
C ASN A 63 11.58 -2.19 1.25
N TYR A 64 10.43 -2.54 1.78
CA TYR A 64 9.76 -3.79 1.43
C TYR A 64 9.36 -3.79 -0.04
N LEU A 65 8.78 -2.71 -0.53
CA LEU A 65 8.37 -2.61 -1.92
C LEU A 65 9.57 -2.69 -2.87
N TYR A 66 10.63 -1.99 -2.54
CA TYR A 66 11.83 -2.02 -3.39
C TYR A 66 12.46 -3.41 -3.43
N SER A 67 12.50 -4.09 -2.29
CA SER A 67 13.08 -5.44 -2.22
C SER A 67 12.31 -6.45 -3.06
N TYR A 68 11.00 -6.33 -3.13
CA TYR A 68 10.17 -7.32 -3.81
C TYR A 68 9.67 -6.88 -5.17
N CYS A 69 9.48 -5.59 -5.39
CA CYS A 69 8.87 -5.06 -6.61
C CYS A 69 9.74 -4.05 -7.34
N GLU A 70 10.88 -3.70 -6.80
CA GLU A 70 11.79 -2.68 -7.35
C GLU A 70 11.07 -1.34 -7.58
N THR A 71 10.08 -1.03 -6.74
CA THR A 71 9.34 0.22 -6.81
C THR A 71 9.10 0.76 -5.40
N THR A 72 8.68 2.03 -5.32
CA THR A 72 8.36 2.69 -4.05
C THR A 72 7.03 3.41 -4.18
N LEU A 73 6.55 3.89 -3.06
CA LEU A 73 5.35 4.75 -3.06
C LEU A 73 5.64 6.10 -3.67
#